data_63c5ab44737cdc2107bc3cb10f52d017
#
_entry.id   63c5ab44737cdc2107bc3cb10f52d017
#
_cell.length_a   1.000
_cell.length_b   1.000
_cell.length_c   1.000
_cell.angle_alpha   90.00
_cell.angle_beta   90.00
_cell.angle_gamma   90.00
#
_symmetry.space_group_name_H-M   'P 1'
#
loop_
_entity.id
_entity.type
_entity.pdbx_description
1 polymer ?
#
loop_
_entity_poly.entity_id
_entity_poly.type
_entity_poly.pdbx_seq_one_letter_code
_entity_poly.pdbx_strand_id
1 'polypeptide(L)'
;MKKLLAALAVLLAMAGCSAPHGASSSRDSHTLTVAATAIPHAEILKQVKPILAKEGVDLEVKVFADYVQPNSQVAEKNIDLNYFQTKPYLDAFNHERGTKLVIITGVHIEPFGAYSRKYKNIDQLPDGANVTIPNDPSNNSRALLLLAKHGLITLKDPNDEMATLKDITANPKHLKFRELEAAMLPRTLDEVDLALINTNYALAAGLNPTKDALLIEDKNSPYVNYLVGREDNQNDPRVQKLAKALTSPEIKAFIEQKYHGAVLPAF
;
A
#
# COMPACT_ATOMS: atom_id res chain seq x y z
N MET A 1 3.10 -40.21 -85.42
CA MET A 1 4.50 -40.48 -84.97
C MET A 1 4.57 -40.19 -83.47
N LYS A 2 4.88 -41.20 -82.72
CA LYS A 2 4.79 -41.33 -81.29
C LYS A 2 5.86 -40.54 -80.58
N LYS A 3 5.53 -39.79 -79.50
CA LYS A 3 6.53 -39.45 -78.48
C LYS A 3 5.89 -39.57 -77.11
N LEU A 4 6.36 -40.51 -76.32
CA LEU A 4 6.12 -40.67 -74.92
C LEU A 4 6.76 -39.52 -74.13
N LEU A 5 6.01 -39.00 -73.15
CA LEU A 5 6.54 -38.13 -72.13
C LEU A 5 6.32 -38.82 -70.78
N ALA A 6 7.42 -39.17 -70.15
CA ALA A 6 7.46 -39.70 -68.80
C ALA A 6 7.28 -38.57 -67.77
N ALA A 7 6.31 -38.70 -66.91
CA ALA A 7 6.07 -37.80 -65.78
C ALA A 7 6.87 -38.28 -64.56
N LEU A 8 7.80 -37.45 -64.09
CA LEU A 8 8.59 -37.66 -62.90
C LEU A 8 7.86 -36.94 -61.73
N ALA A 9 7.25 -37.67 -60.83
CA ALA A 9 6.63 -37.15 -59.63
C ALA A 9 7.69 -36.91 -58.54
N VAL A 10 7.94 -35.64 -58.23
CA VAL A 10 8.79 -35.25 -57.09
C VAL A 10 7.88 -35.06 -55.87
N LEU A 11 7.96 -35.97 -54.91
CA LEU A 11 7.37 -35.81 -53.58
C LEU A 11 8.27 -34.86 -52.76
N LEU A 12 7.80 -33.62 -52.55
CA LEU A 12 8.32 -32.71 -51.52
C LEU A 12 7.72 -33.10 -50.15
N ALA A 13 8.52 -33.75 -49.31
CA ALA A 13 8.21 -33.89 -47.91
C ALA A 13 8.40 -32.52 -47.20
N MET A 14 7.30 -31.84 -46.91
CA MET A 14 7.32 -30.69 -45.98
C MET A 14 7.45 -31.20 -44.57
N ALA A 15 8.67 -31.18 -44.02
CA ALA A 15 8.91 -31.29 -42.60
C ALA A 15 8.46 -30.00 -41.93
N GLY A 16 7.23 -29.99 -41.41
CA GLY A 16 6.71 -28.94 -40.59
C GLY A 16 7.43 -28.90 -39.23
N CYS A 17 8.40 -27.98 -39.09
CA CYS A 17 8.90 -27.61 -37.77
C CYS A 17 7.79 -26.90 -36.99
N SER A 18 7.04 -27.65 -36.21
CA SER A 18 6.18 -27.08 -35.14
C SER A 18 7.11 -26.54 -34.08
N ALA A 19 7.36 -25.23 -34.10
CA ALA A 19 7.95 -24.53 -32.96
C ALA A 19 6.99 -24.65 -31.76
N PRO A 20 7.44 -25.07 -30.58
CA PRO A 20 6.60 -25.01 -29.42
C PRO A 20 6.43 -23.54 -29.01
N HIS A 21 5.28 -22.95 -29.37
CA HIS A 21 4.81 -21.72 -28.75
C HIS A 21 4.30 -22.08 -27.37
N GLY A 22 4.96 -21.54 -26.35
CA GLY A 22 4.53 -21.69 -24.97
C GLY A 22 5.68 -21.80 -24.00
N ALA A 23 6.60 -20.84 -24.04
CA ALA A 23 7.38 -20.57 -22.85
C ALA A 23 6.47 -19.86 -21.83
N SER A 24 5.55 -20.62 -21.21
CA SER A 24 5.08 -20.30 -19.87
C SER A 24 6.35 -20.32 -19.02
N SER A 25 6.87 -19.14 -18.64
CA SER A 25 7.88 -19.06 -17.62
C SER A 25 7.27 -19.66 -16.35
N SER A 26 7.55 -20.93 -16.09
CA SER A 26 7.24 -21.52 -14.80
C SER A 26 7.96 -20.66 -13.77
N ARG A 27 7.20 -19.83 -13.02
CA ARG A 27 7.77 -19.14 -11.86
C ARG A 27 8.48 -20.19 -11.04
N ASP A 28 9.71 -19.88 -10.63
CA ASP A 28 10.47 -20.76 -9.75
C ASP A 28 9.58 -21.08 -8.53
N SER A 29 9.40 -22.37 -8.24
CA SER A 29 8.55 -22.83 -7.14
C SER A 29 8.98 -22.30 -5.77
N HIS A 30 10.18 -21.75 -5.67
CA HIS A 30 10.75 -21.16 -4.45
C HIS A 30 10.53 -19.65 -4.34
N THR A 31 10.23 -18.94 -5.43
CA THR A 31 10.06 -17.48 -5.43
C THR A 31 8.68 -17.07 -4.94
N LEU A 32 8.63 -16.07 -4.05
CA LEU A 32 7.43 -15.39 -3.56
C LEU A 32 7.56 -13.89 -3.84
N THR A 33 6.62 -13.32 -4.60
CA THR A 33 6.63 -11.91 -4.99
C THR A 33 5.70 -11.09 -4.11
N VAL A 34 6.17 -9.91 -3.63
CA VAL A 34 5.40 -9.01 -2.77
C VAL A 34 5.48 -7.59 -3.29
N ALA A 35 4.32 -6.97 -3.55
CA ALA A 35 4.20 -5.55 -3.84
C ALA A 35 4.19 -4.75 -2.53
N ALA A 36 4.97 -3.68 -2.45
CA ALA A 36 5.08 -2.85 -1.26
C ALA A 36 5.36 -1.38 -1.60
N THR A 37 5.04 -0.45 -0.71
CA THR A 37 5.60 0.90 -0.78
C THR A 37 7.02 0.93 -0.21
N ALA A 38 7.81 1.96 -0.56
CA ALA A 38 9.23 1.99 -0.26
C ALA A 38 9.54 1.92 1.24
N ILE A 39 8.92 2.81 2.04
CA ILE A 39 9.14 2.97 3.48
C ILE A 39 7.78 2.96 4.18
N PRO A 40 7.57 2.21 5.26
CA PRO A 40 8.51 1.27 5.90
C PRO A 40 8.45 -0.13 5.29
N HIS A 41 7.48 -0.42 4.43
CA HIS A 41 7.06 -1.76 3.99
C HIS A 41 8.17 -2.54 3.30
N ALA A 42 8.78 -1.99 2.23
CA ALA A 42 9.89 -2.67 1.54
C ALA A 42 11.15 -2.76 2.40
N GLU A 43 11.39 -1.80 3.31
CA GLU A 43 12.49 -1.88 4.27
C GLU A 43 12.30 -3.04 5.25
N ILE A 44 11.09 -3.26 5.78
CA ILE A 44 10.75 -4.39 6.64
C ILE A 44 10.91 -5.71 5.88
N LEU A 45 10.36 -5.81 4.66
CA LEU A 45 10.51 -7.00 3.81
C LEU A 45 11.97 -7.32 3.50
N LYS A 46 12.82 -6.32 3.36
CA LYS A 46 14.26 -6.51 3.17
C LYS A 46 14.94 -7.21 4.36
N GLN A 47 14.47 -6.93 5.59
CA GLN A 47 14.95 -7.62 6.79
C GLN A 47 14.44 -9.07 6.86
N VAL A 48 13.23 -9.32 6.36
CA VAL A 48 12.64 -10.66 6.31
C VAL A 48 13.31 -11.57 5.27
N LYS A 49 13.82 -11.00 4.18
CA LYS A 49 14.43 -11.75 3.06
C LYS A 49 15.49 -12.79 3.51
N PRO A 50 16.50 -12.49 4.33
CA PRO A 50 17.47 -13.49 4.80
C PRO A 50 16.86 -14.54 5.73
N ILE A 51 15.78 -14.24 6.45
CA ILE A 51 15.07 -15.21 7.29
C ILE A 51 14.41 -16.25 6.39
N LEU A 52 13.66 -15.81 5.38
CA LEU A 52 12.98 -16.68 4.42
C LEU A 52 13.93 -17.53 3.57
N ALA A 53 15.07 -16.96 3.17
CA ALA A 53 16.07 -17.69 2.39
C ALA A 53 16.58 -18.94 3.13
N LYS A 54 16.74 -18.87 4.47
CA LYS A 54 17.08 -20.03 5.31
C LYS A 54 16.00 -21.12 5.32
N GLU A 55 14.76 -20.74 5.02
CA GLU A 55 13.61 -21.64 4.94
C GLU A 55 13.28 -22.08 3.50
N GLY A 56 14.18 -21.78 2.55
CA GLY A 56 14.05 -22.17 1.15
C GLY A 56 13.05 -21.32 0.34
N VAL A 57 12.76 -20.10 0.78
CA VAL A 57 11.88 -19.16 0.06
C VAL A 57 12.68 -17.95 -0.39
N ASP A 58 12.71 -17.69 -1.70
CA ASP A 58 13.29 -16.48 -2.27
C ASP A 58 12.23 -15.37 -2.36
N LEU A 59 12.41 -14.32 -1.55
CA LEU A 59 11.50 -13.19 -1.51
C LEU A 59 11.90 -12.13 -2.53
N GLU A 60 11.01 -11.83 -3.47
CA GLU A 60 11.16 -10.74 -4.43
C GLU A 60 10.20 -9.59 -4.09
N VAL A 61 10.75 -8.41 -3.80
CA VAL A 61 9.97 -7.22 -3.44
C VAL A 61 9.85 -6.29 -4.64
N LYS A 62 8.63 -5.96 -5.04
CA LYS A 62 8.31 -4.99 -6.09
C LYS A 62 7.82 -3.70 -5.42
N VAL A 63 8.56 -2.60 -5.59
CA VAL A 63 8.23 -1.32 -4.97
C VAL A 63 7.33 -0.50 -5.87
N PHE A 64 6.24 0.03 -5.30
CA PHE A 64 5.27 0.90 -5.94
C PHE A 64 5.21 2.25 -5.24
N ALA A 65 4.90 3.30 -5.99
CA ALA A 65 4.80 4.66 -5.49
C ALA A 65 3.37 5.08 -5.12
N ASP A 66 2.37 4.27 -5.50
CA ASP A 66 0.94 4.51 -5.29
C ASP A 66 0.27 3.36 -4.53
N TYR A 67 -1.01 3.54 -4.16
CA TYR A 67 -1.78 2.54 -3.41
C TYR A 67 -2.69 1.66 -4.29
N VAL A 68 -2.89 2.00 -5.57
CA VAL A 68 -3.81 1.28 -6.47
C VAL A 68 -3.14 0.06 -7.09
N GLN A 69 -1.93 0.26 -7.62
CA GLN A 69 -1.19 -0.78 -8.34
C GLN A 69 -0.91 -2.04 -7.51
N PRO A 70 -0.49 -1.96 -6.24
CA PRO A 70 -0.21 -3.17 -5.46
C PRO A 70 -1.39 -4.12 -5.36
N ASN A 71 -2.61 -3.61 -5.16
CA ASN A 71 -3.83 -4.44 -5.13
C ASN A 71 -4.19 -4.99 -6.51
N SER A 72 -4.12 -4.16 -7.55
CA SER A 72 -4.42 -4.56 -8.93
C SER A 72 -3.50 -5.71 -9.38
N GLN A 73 -2.19 -5.60 -9.14
CA GLN A 73 -1.21 -6.62 -9.51
C GLN A 73 -1.45 -7.96 -8.78
N VAL A 74 -1.89 -7.91 -7.52
CA VAL A 74 -2.23 -9.12 -6.76
C VAL A 74 -3.55 -9.71 -7.25
N ALA A 75 -4.58 -8.91 -7.50
CA ALA A 75 -5.87 -9.37 -8.01
C ALA A 75 -5.74 -10.04 -9.39
N GLU A 76 -4.89 -9.49 -10.26
CA GLU A 76 -4.57 -10.00 -11.60
C GLU A 76 -3.57 -11.18 -11.60
N LYS A 77 -3.09 -11.62 -10.42
CA LYS A 77 -2.12 -12.72 -10.25
C LYS A 77 -0.74 -12.46 -10.86
N ASN A 78 -0.40 -11.19 -11.14
CA ASN A 78 0.93 -10.79 -11.60
C ASN A 78 1.95 -10.83 -10.46
N ILE A 79 1.50 -10.53 -9.23
CA ILE A 79 2.27 -10.57 -7.98
C ILE A 79 1.48 -11.43 -6.98
N ASP A 80 2.19 -12.14 -6.09
CA ASP A 80 1.54 -13.08 -5.18
C ASP A 80 0.82 -12.38 -4.04
N LEU A 81 1.46 -11.37 -3.42
CA LEU A 81 1.00 -10.68 -2.22
C LEU A 81 1.26 -9.18 -2.32
N ASN A 82 0.63 -8.42 -1.43
CA ASN A 82 1.07 -7.06 -1.15
C ASN A 82 1.15 -6.77 0.36
N TYR A 83 1.93 -5.75 0.69
CA TYR A 83 2.10 -5.26 2.04
C TYR A 83 2.27 -3.74 1.99
N PHE A 84 1.20 -2.97 2.27
CA PHE A 84 1.20 -1.51 2.18
C PHE A 84 -0.04 -0.84 2.77
N GLN A 85 -1.07 -1.59 3.16
CA GLN A 85 -2.43 -1.09 3.36
C GLN A 85 -3.05 -1.48 4.67
N THR A 86 -4.05 -0.71 5.08
CA THR A 86 -4.92 -0.97 6.22
C THR A 86 -6.20 -1.71 5.81
N LYS A 87 -6.90 -2.29 6.79
CA LYS A 87 -8.16 -3.00 6.50
C LYS A 87 -9.23 -2.09 5.86
N PRO A 88 -9.51 -0.87 6.34
CA PRO A 88 -10.51 -0.01 5.69
C PRO A 88 -10.16 0.32 4.22
N TYR A 89 -8.86 0.50 3.90
CA TYR A 89 -8.43 0.70 2.52
C TYR A 89 -8.67 -0.54 1.65
N LEU A 90 -8.35 -1.74 2.16
CA LEU A 90 -8.59 -3.00 1.46
C LEU A 90 -10.08 -3.23 1.20
N ASP A 91 -10.92 -2.99 2.22
CA ASP A 91 -12.37 -3.18 2.11
C ASP A 91 -12.97 -2.24 1.05
N ALA A 92 -12.55 -0.96 1.04
CA ALA A 92 -12.97 0.00 0.03
C ALA A 92 -12.52 -0.43 -1.39
N PHE A 93 -11.26 -0.83 -1.54
CA PHE A 93 -10.74 -1.32 -2.82
C PHE A 93 -11.49 -2.55 -3.32
N ASN A 94 -11.71 -3.55 -2.45
CA ASN A 94 -12.46 -4.76 -2.79
C ASN A 94 -13.89 -4.42 -3.25
N HIS A 95 -14.56 -3.50 -2.54
CA HIS A 95 -15.91 -3.07 -2.89
C HIS A 95 -15.95 -2.35 -4.23
N GLU A 96 -15.07 -1.37 -4.44
CA GLU A 96 -15.05 -0.54 -5.65
C GLU A 96 -14.63 -1.31 -6.91
N ARG A 97 -13.71 -2.27 -6.76
CA ARG A 97 -13.14 -3.03 -7.88
C ARG A 97 -13.74 -4.41 -8.06
N GLY A 98 -14.63 -4.84 -7.14
CA GLY A 98 -15.21 -6.18 -7.17
C GLY A 98 -14.18 -7.29 -6.94
N THR A 99 -13.07 -6.98 -6.25
CA THR A 99 -12.01 -7.95 -5.93
C THR A 99 -12.28 -8.67 -4.60
N LYS A 100 -11.54 -9.75 -4.34
CA LYS A 100 -11.66 -10.57 -3.13
C LYS A 100 -10.28 -10.82 -2.51
N LEU A 101 -9.52 -9.74 -2.33
CA LEU A 101 -8.25 -9.83 -1.63
C LEU A 101 -8.50 -10.03 -0.14
N VAL A 102 -7.65 -10.84 0.51
CA VAL A 102 -7.83 -11.26 1.90
C VAL A 102 -6.62 -10.88 2.75
N ILE A 103 -6.89 -10.54 4.01
CA ILE A 103 -5.86 -10.31 5.03
C ILE A 103 -5.23 -11.65 5.43
N ILE A 104 -3.90 -11.67 5.51
CA ILE A 104 -3.13 -12.82 5.98
C ILE A 104 -2.64 -12.58 7.41
N THR A 105 -1.97 -11.46 7.66
CA THR A 105 -1.50 -11.09 9.02
C THR A 105 -1.34 -9.59 9.16
N GLY A 106 -1.56 -9.06 10.37
CA GLY A 106 -1.22 -7.69 10.74
C GLY A 106 0.26 -7.58 11.10
N VAL A 107 0.90 -6.47 10.76
CA VAL A 107 2.35 -6.32 10.97
C VAL A 107 2.68 -5.06 11.79
N HIS A 108 2.18 -3.89 11.41
CA HIS A 108 2.53 -2.65 12.08
C HIS A 108 1.43 -1.59 11.98
N ILE A 109 1.56 -0.55 12.79
CA ILE A 109 0.73 0.65 12.77
C ILE A 109 1.59 1.83 12.34
N GLU A 110 1.02 2.67 11.49
CA GLU A 110 1.58 3.96 11.07
C GLU A 110 0.64 5.08 11.54
N PRO A 111 0.93 5.76 12.67
CA PRO A 111 0.10 6.88 13.11
C PRO A 111 0.04 7.97 12.06
N PHE A 112 -1.17 8.29 11.60
CA PHE A 112 -1.41 9.31 10.58
C PHE A 112 -1.17 10.71 11.15
N GLY A 113 -0.62 11.64 10.35
CA GLY A 113 -0.25 12.96 10.84
C GLY A 113 -0.68 14.12 9.96
N ALA A 114 -0.82 15.30 10.59
CA ALA A 114 -1.02 16.58 9.94
C ALA A 114 0.23 17.43 10.07
N TYR A 115 0.69 17.99 8.96
CA TYR A 115 1.98 18.67 8.85
C TYR A 115 1.85 20.08 8.27
N SER A 116 2.74 20.98 8.69
CA SER A 116 2.85 22.32 8.14
C SER A 116 4.31 22.75 8.06
N ARG A 117 4.67 23.49 7.01
CA ARG A 117 5.94 24.21 6.96
C ARG A 117 5.82 25.65 7.45
N LYS A 118 4.60 26.19 7.51
CA LYS A 118 4.33 27.58 7.87
C LYS A 118 4.13 27.76 9.39
N TYR A 119 3.54 26.77 10.06
CA TYR A 119 3.15 26.87 11.46
C TYR A 119 3.84 25.80 12.31
N LYS A 120 4.04 26.10 13.59
CA LYS A 120 4.66 25.20 14.58
C LYS A 120 3.67 24.62 15.58
N ASN A 121 2.46 25.18 15.62
CA ASN A 121 1.37 24.74 16.47
C ASN A 121 0.07 24.83 15.67
N ILE A 122 -0.84 23.87 15.89
CA ILE A 122 -2.13 23.82 15.20
C ILE A 122 -3.00 25.04 15.51
N ASP A 123 -2.86 25.64 16.70
CA ASP A 123 -3.61 26.84 17.11
C ASP A 123 -3.26 28.08 16.27
N GLN A 124 -2.09 28.09 15.63
CA GLN A 124 -1.64 29.17 14.74
C GLN A 124 -2.31 29.13 13.36
N LEU A 125 -3.07 28.06 13.07
CA LEU A 125 -3.72 27.91 11.78
C LEU A 125 -4.74 29.06 11.58
N PRO A 126 -4.62 29.84 10.48
CA PRO A 126 -5.50 31.00 10.29
C PRO A 126 -6.90 30.60 9.88
N ASP A 127 -7.83 31.52 10.04
CA ASP A 127 -9.16 31.41 9.45
C ASP A 127 -9.04 31.32 7.91
N GLY A 128 -9.80 30.40 7.31
CA GLY A 128 -9.74 30.15 5.86
C GLY A 128 -8.48 29.40 5.39
N ALA A 129 -7.74 28.74 6.28
CA ALA A 129 -6.54 27.97 5.94
C ALA A 129 -6.80 26.92 4.86
N ASN A 130 -5.83 26.77 3.94
CA ASN A 130 -5.87 25.74 2.91
C ASN A 130 -5.33 24.41 3.45
N VAL A 131 -6.13 23.36 3.34
CA VAL A 131 -5.83 22.02 3.87
C VAL A 131 -5.87 20.99 2.75
N THR A 132 -4.83 20.19 2.62
CA THR A 132 -4.82 19.05 1.69
C THR A 132 -4.99 17.73 2.44
N ILE A 133 -5.85 16.87 1.89
CA ILE A 133 -6.18 15.54 2.44
C ILE A 133 -6.15 14.48 1.35
N PRO A 134 -6.00 13.18 1.69
CA PRO A 134 -6.09 12.09 0.70
C PRO A 134 -7.46 12.06 0.01
N ASN A 135 -7.49 11.61 -1.25
CA ASN A 135 -8.72 11.50 -2.04
C ASN A 135 -9.32 10.09 -2.06
N ASP A 136 -8.62 9.08 -1.55
CA ASP A 136 -9.21 7.76 -1.40
C ASP A 136 -10.17 7.72 -0.19
N PRO A 137 -11.29 6.98 -0.27
CA PRO A 137 -12.35 7.05 0.75
C PRO A 137 -11.86 6.77 2.17
N SER A 138 -11.02 5.78 2.36
CA SER A 138 -10.53 5.36 3.67
C SER A 138 -9.62 6.42 4.32
N ASN A 139 -8.59 6.90 3.60
CA ASN A 139 -7.67 7.88 4.16
C ASN A 139 -8.28 9.29 4.20
N ASN A 140 -9.25 9.60 3.33
CA ASN A 140 -10.05 10.82 3.40
C ASN A 140 -10.81 10.88 4.73
N SER A 141 -11.61 9.87 5.03
CA SER A 141 -12.32 9.75 6.29
C SER A 141 -11.37 9.81 7.49
N ARG A 142 -10.27 9.06 7.44
CA ARG A 142 -9.24 9.06 8.48
C ARG A 142 -8.67 10.45 8.77
N ALA A 143 -8.43 11.24 7.73
CA ALA A 143 -7.99 12.63 7.85
C ALA A 143 -9.04 13.51 8.53
N LEU A 144 -10.32 13.37 8.13
CA LEU A 144 -11.44 14.12 8.73
C LEU A 144 -11.65 13.73 10.20
N LEU A 145 -11.56 12.45 10.54
CA LEU A 145 -11.65 11.96 11.92
C LEU A 145 -10.52 12.53 12.79
N LEU A 146 -9.29 12.62 12.27
CA LEU A 146 -8.18 13.24 13.01
C LEU A 146 -8.45 14.73 13.28
N LEU A 147 -8.90 15.48 12.28
CA LEU A 147 -9.27 16.89 12.45
C LEU A 147 -10.42 17.09 13.43
N ALA A 148 -11.45 16.25 13.36
CA ALA A 148 -12.59 16.29 14.25
C ALA A 148 -12.21 15.97 15.71
N LYS A 149 -11.37 14.97 15.92
CA LYS A 149 -10.83 14.61 17.24
C LYS A 149 -10.12 15.80 17.93
N HIS A 150 -9.48 16.65 17.15
CA HIS A 150 -8.78 17.83 17.63
C HIS A 150 -9.63 19.13 17.59
N GLY A 151 -10.94 19.00 17.32
CA GLY A 151 -11.90 20.13 17.39
C GLY A 151 -11.78 21.15 16.24
N LEU A 152 -11.04 20.82 15.16
CA LEU A 152 -10.90 21.71 13.99
C LEU A 152 -12.14 21.70 13.10
N ILE A 153 -12.88 20.59 13.10
CA ILE A 153 -14.17 20.40 12.44
C ILE A 153 -15.09 19.57 13.33
N THR A 154 -16.38 19.53 13.01
CA THR A 154 -17.32 18.57 13.60
C THR A 154 -17.91 17.72 12.48
N LEU A 155 -17.93 16.41 12.65
CA LEU A 155 -18.56 15.47 11.73
C LEU A 155 -19.96 15.10 12.24
N LYS A 156 -20.82 14.69 11.33
CA LYS A 156 -22.17 14.18 11.63
C LYS A 156 -22.13 12.93 12.52
N ASP A 157 -21.21 12.01 12.22
CA ASP A 157 -20.84 10.88 13.06
C ASP A 157 -19.32 10.89 13.28
N PRO A 158 -18.84 11.02 14.53
CA PRO A 158 -17.42 11.05 14.83
C PRO A 158 -16.71 9.69 14.72
N ASN A 159 -17.46 8.62 14.43
CA ASN A 159 -16.92 7.26 14.27
C ASN A 159 -17.11 6.71 12.85
N ASP A 160 -17.59 7.51 11.90
CA ASP A 160 -17.81 7.08 10.53
C ASP A 160 -16.47 6.94 9.78
N GLU A 161 -16.01 5.70 9.60
CA GLU A 161 -14.80 5.39 8.85
C GLU A 161 -14.93 5.65 7.33
N MET A 162 -16.10 6.10 6.86
CA MET A 162 -16.39 6.46 5.47
C MET A 162 -16.87 7.92 5.34
N ALA A 163 -16.66 8.74 6.38
CA ALA A 163 -17.01 10.16 6.36
C ALA A 163 -16.34 10.89 5.20
N THR A 164 -17.07 11.83 4.63
CA THR A 164 -16.65 12.69 3.51
C THR A 164 -16.73 14.16 3.91
N LEU A 165 -16.22 15.06 3.06
CA LEU A 165 -16.38 16.51 3.27
C LEU A 165 -17.85 16.95 3.45
N LYS A 166 -18.82 16.19 2.92
CA LYS A 166 -20.25 16.47 3.06
C LYS A 166 -20.80 16.20 4.47
N ASP A 167 -20.06 15.43 5.25
CA ASP A 167 -20.44 15.06 6.62
C ASP A 167 -19.91 16.05 7.67
N ILE A 168 -19.20 17.10 7.22
CA ILE A 168 -18.78 18.21 8.08
C ILE A 168 -20.01 19.05 8.45
N THR A 169 -20.36 19.09 9.73
CA THR A 169 -21.47 19.87 10.28
C THR A 169 -21.05 21.22 10.88
N ALA A 170 -19.76 21.33 11.27
CA ALA A 170 -19.18 22.59 11.70
C ALA A 170 -17.71 22.69 11.25
N ASN A 171 -17.33 23.87 10.79
CA ASN A 171 -15.97 24.21 10.35
C ASN A 171 -15.67 25.64 10.83
N PRO A 172 -15.38 25.82 12.13
CA PRO A 172 -15.31 27.15 12.77
C PRO A 172 -14.18 28.00 12.24
N LYS A 173 -13.10 27.39 11.72
CA LYS A 173 -11.97 28.10 11.08
C LYS A 173 -12.12 28.26 9.57
N HIS A 174 -13.28 27.91 9.00
CA HIS A 174 -13.54 28.01 7.56
C HIS A 174 -12.44 27.36 6.69
N LEU A 175 -11.90 26.21 7.14
CA LEU A 175 -10.86 25.46 6.44
C LEU A 175 -11.30 25.14 5.01
N LYS A 176 -10.38 25.31 4.06
CA LYS A 176 -10.61 25.06 2.64
C LYS A 176 -9.90 23.76 2.25
N PHE A 177 -10.69 22.73 1.96
CA PHE A 177 -10.17 21.40 1.67
C PHE A 177 -9.88 21.20 0.18
N ARG A 178 -8.75 20.54 -0.11
CA ARG A 178 -8.39 20.03 -1.43
C ARG A 178 -7.99 18.56 -1.28
N GLU A 179 -8.71 17.68 -1.99
CA GLU A 179 -8.48 16.25 -2.00
C GLU A 179 -7.47 15.91 -3.11
N LEU A 180 -6.43 15.15 -2.77
CA LEU A 180 -5.35 14.76 -3.66
C LEU A 180 -4.96 13.31 -3.44
N GLU A 181 -4.37 12.69 -4.47
CA GLU A 181 -3.71 11.40 -4.31
C GLU A 181 -2.68 11.45 -3.18
N ALA A 182 -2.69 10.45 -2.29
CA ALA A 182 -1.88 10.44 -1.07
C ALA A 182 -0.38 10.65 -1.33
N ALA A 183 0.15 10.09 -2.42
CA ALA A 183 1.55 10.26 -2.84
C ALA A 183 1.93 11.71 -3.19
N MET A 184 0.95 12.56 -3.50
CA MET A 184 1.18 13.96 -3.88
C MET A 184 1.20 14.91 -2.68
N LEU A 185 0.61 14.51 -1.54
CA LEU A 185 0.43 15.39 -0.39
C LEU A 185 1.72 16.00 0.17
N PRO A 186 2.84 15.28 0.30
CA PRO A 186 4.08 15.88 0.80
C PRO A 186 4.59 17.03 -0.06
N ARG A 187 4.30 17.03 -1.37
CA ARG A 187 4.73 18.06 -2.31
C ARG A 187 3.95 19.37 -2.17
N THR A 188 2.78 19.32 -1.50
CA THR A 188 1.94 20.51 -1.30
C THR A 188 2.35 21.35 -0.09
N LEU A 189 3.25 20.86 0.76
CA LEU A 189 3.61 21.50 2.04
C LEU A 189 4.10 22.94 1.94
N ASP A 190 4.73 23.33 0.83
CA ASP A 190 5.18 24.69 0.61
C ASP A 190 4.05 25.65 0.19
N GLU A 191 2.96 25.10 -0.34
CA GLU A 191 1.83 25.87 -0.89
C GLU A 191 0.69 26.05 0.13
N VAL A 192 0.41 24.98 0.91
CA VAL A 192 -0.76 24.91 1.79
C VAL A 192 -0.41 25.32 3.23
N ASP A 193 -1.46 25.45 4.05
CA ASP A 193 -1.31 25.77 5.46
C ASP A 193 -1.21 24.50 6.31
N LEU A 194 -1.88 23.42 5.88
CA LEU A 194 -1.85 22.11 6.53
C LEU A 194 -1.98 21.01 5.48
N ALA A 195 -1.20 19.95 5.62
CA ALA A 195 -1.33 18.73 4.81
C ALA A 195 -1.48 17.51 5.72
N LEU A 196 -2.49 16.68 5.47
CA LEU A 196 -2.71 15.42 6.17
C LEU A 196 -2.09 14.30 5.37
N ILE A 197 -1.02 13.68 5.91
CA ILE A 197 -0.13 12.82 5.14
C ILE A 197 0.02 11.47 5.83
N ASN A 198 -0.15 10.39 5.06
CA ASN A 198 0.15 9.03 5.51
C ASN A 198 1.63 8.90 5.88
N THR A 199 1.92 8.20 6.95
CA THR A 199 3.27 8.12 7.53
C THR A 199 4.32 7.56 6.58
N ASN A 200 3.99 6.58 5.74
CA ASN A 200 4.92 6.08 4.72
C ASN A 200 5.37 7.18 3.74
N TYR A 201 4.47 8.05 3.30
CA TYR A 201 4.81 9.19 2.44
C TYR A 201 5.50 10.32 3.19
N ALA A 202 5.13 10.54 4.46
CA ALA A 202 5.82 11.49 5.32
C ALA A 202 7.29 11.09 5.51
N LEU A 203 7.55 9.83 5.88
CA LEU A 203 8.90 9.27 6.03
C LEU A 203 9.71 9.34 4.72
N ALA A 204 9.09 9.01 3.59
CA ALA A 204 9.73 9.10 2.27
C ALA A 204 10.09 10.56 1.89
N ALA A 205 9.35 11.54 2.40
CA ALA A 205 9.62 12.97 2.24
C ALA A 205 10.58 13.55 3.31
N GLY A 206 11.15 12.70 4.18
CA GLY A 206 12.08 13.11 5.24
C GLY A 206 11.43 13.72 6.47
N LEU A 207 10.08 13.58 6.61
CA LEU A 207 9.34 14.02 7.80
C LEU A 207 9.30 12.89 8.83
N ASN A 208 9.44 13.24 10.09
CA ASN A 208 9.26 12.31 11.20
C ASN A 208 7.92 12.58 11.89
N PRO A 209 6.93 11.66 11.83
CA PRO A 209 5.60 11.86 12.40
C PRO A 209 5.63 12.26 13.88
N THR A 210 6.53 11.68 14.67
CA THR A 210 6.62 11.95 16.12
C THR A 210 7.26 13.29 16.47
N LYS A 211 7.91 13.97 15.50
CA LYS A 211 8.63 15.24 15.72
C LYS A 211 8.03 16.40 14.92
N ASP A 212 7.59 16.14 13.70
CA ASP A 212 7.25 17.17 12.72
C ASP A 212 5.73 17.33 12.54
N ALA A 213 4.91 16.35 12.97
CA ALA A 213 3.47 16.47 12.89
C ALA A 213 2.92 17.45 13.93
N LEU A 214 2.02 18.35 13.50
CA LEU A 214 1.26 19.22 14.41
C LEU A 214 0.13 18.47 15.10
N LEU A 215 -0.45 17.48 14.41
CA LEU A 215 -1.40 16.52 14.94
C LEU A 215 -0.96 15.13 14.53
N ILE A 216 -1.13 14.16 15.40
CA ILE A 216 -0.81 12.75 15.15
C ILE A 216 -1.86 11.84 15.78
N GLU A 217 -2.18 10.74 15.13
CA GLU A 217 -3.02 9.70 15.70
C GLU A 217 -2.41 9.05 16.94
N ASP A 218 -3.27 8.50 17.78
CA ASP A 218 -2.82 7.71 18.93
C ASP A 218 -2.09 6.44 18.51
N LYS A 219 -1.20 5.98 19.38
CA LYS A 219 -0.46 4.72 19.20
C LYS A 219 -1.36 3.48 19.15
N ASN A 220 -2.58 3.58 19.68
CA ASN A 220 -3.59 2.52 19.67
C ASN A 220 -4.56 2.66 18.47
N SER A 221 -4.10 3.26 17.38
CA SER A 221 -4.85 3.40 16.15
C SER A 221 -5.32 2.03 15.61
N PRO A 222 -6.57 1.88 15.14
CA PRO A 222 -7.06 0.63 14.56
C PRO A 222 -6.48 0.34 13.17
N TYR A 223 -5.76 1.30 12.59
CA TYR A 223 -5.24 1.22 11.23
C TYR A 223 -3.94 0.42 11.15
N VAL A 224 -4.04 -0.88 11.44
CA VAL A 224 -2.95 -1.84 11.24
C VAL A 224 -2.67 -2.01 9.75
N ASN A 225 -1.40 -2.09 9.37
CA ASN A 225 -0.94 -2.45 8.03
C ASN A 225 -0.79 -3.96 7.92
N TYR A 226 -1.35 -4.54 6.85
CA TYR A 226 -1.49 -5.99 6.68
C TYR A 226 -0.70 -6.52 5.49
N LEU A 227 -0.21 -7.75 5.64
CA LEU A 227 0.10 -8.62 4.52
C LEU A 227 -1.22 -9.11 3.92
N VAL A 228 -1.39 -8.94 2.62
CA VAL A 228 -2.63 -9.24 1.90
C VAL A 228 -2.32 -10.15 0.72
N GLY A 229 -3.20 -11.09 0.46
CA GLY A 229 -3.13 -12.03 -0.64
C GLY A 229 -4.49 -12.29 -1.27
N ARG A 230 -4.62 -13.45 -1.89
CA ARG A 230 -5.86 -13.95 -2.48
C ARG A 230 -6.36 -15.17 -1.72
N GLU A 231 -7.64 -15.49 -1.86
CA GLU A 231 -8.23 -16.70 -1.29
C GLU A 231 -7.53 -18.00 -1.77
N ASP A 232 -7.03 -17.99 -3.02
CA ASP A 232 -6.38 -19.17 -3.64
C ASP A 232 -4.92 -19.36 -3.19
N ASN A 233 -4.27 -18.37 -2.61
CA ASN A 233 -2.86 -18.48 -2.16
C ASN A 233 -2.63 -18.23 -0.67
N GLN A 234 -3.64 -17.80 0.10
CA GLN A 234 -3.47 -17.48 1.52
C GLN A 234 -2.89 -18.62 2.37
N ASN A 235 -3.15 -19.87 1.99
CA ASN A 235 -2.67 -21.07 2.68
C ASN A 235 -1.41 -21.68 2.06
N ASP A 236 -0.78 -21.02 1.07
CA ASP A 236 0.50 -21.48 0.50
C ASP A 236 1.55 -21.50 1.63
N PRO A 237 2.32 -22.60 1.79
CA PRO A 237 3.35 -22.70 2.81
C PRO A 237 4.38 -21.59 2.79
N ARG A 238 4.72 -21.04 1.61
CA ARG A 238 5.65 -19.90 1.46
C ARG A 238 5.04 -18.63 2.04
N VAL A 239 3.74 -18.41 1.82
CA VAL A 239 2.97 -17.27 2.35
C VAL A 239 2.90 -17.34 3.88
N GLN A 240 2.65 -18.53 4.43
CA GLN A 240 2.60 -18.73 5.88
C GLN A 240 3.99 -18.53 6.54
N LYS A 241 5.07 -18.93 5.87
CA LYS A 241 6.44 -18.63 6.31
C LYS A 241 6.70 -17.12 6.35
N LEU A 242 6.29 -16.39 5.30
CA LEU A 242 6.41 -14.94 5.26
C LEU A 242 5.62 -14.26 6.38
N ALA A 243 4.36 -14.68 6.60
CA ALA A 243 3.53 -14.14 7.68
C ALA A 243 4.18 -14.34 9.06
N LYS A 244 4.71 -15.53 9.33
CA LYS A 244 5.44 -15.85 10.55
C LYS A 244 6.73 -15.03 10.70
N ALA A 245 7.48 -14.86 9.63
CA ALA A 245 8.71 -14.07 9.65
C ALA A 245 8.44 -12.58 9.92
N LEU A 246 7.39 -12.01 9.28
CA LEU A 246 6.98 -10.61 9.49
C LEU A 246 6.54 -10.30 10.92
N THR A 247 6.05 -11.30 11.65
CA THR A 247 5.60 -11.16 13.05
C THR A 247 6.60 -11.75 14.05
N SER A 248 7.86 -11.90 13.65
CA SER A 248 8.92 -12.43 14.52
C SER A 248 9.46 -11.39 15.50
N PRO A 249 10.05 -11.82 16.64
CA PRO A 249 10.72 -10.92 17.57
C PRO A 249 11.85 -10.11 16.95
N GLU A 250 12.53 -10.65 15.95
CA GLU A 250 13.59 -9.97 15.20
C GLU A 250 13.03 -8.77 14.41
N ILE A 251 11.90 -8.93 13.74
CA ILE A 251 11.24 -7.85 12.99
C ILE A 251 10.63 -6.82 13.96
N LYS A 252 10.07 -7.25 15.09
CA LYS A 252 9.63 -6.34 16.14
C LYS A 252 10.77 -5.42 16.58
N ALA A 253 11.91 -5.99 16.95
CA ALA A 253 13.09 -5.23 17.38
C ALA A 253 13.59 -4.28 16.27
N PHE A 254 13.61 -4.72 15.01
CA PHE A 254 13.96 -3.87 13.88
C PHE A 254 13.03 -2.67 13.75
N ILE A 255 11.71 -2.86 13.81
CA ILE A 255 10.72 -1.77 13.71
C ILE A 255 10.95 -0.75 14.83
N GLU A 256 11.06 -1.22 16.07
CA GLU A 256 11.27 -0.36 17.24
C GLU A 256 12.57 0.46 17.15
N GLN A 257 13.67 -0.20 16.75
CA GLN A 257 14.99 0.44 16.64
C GLN A 257 15.11 1.37 15.44
N LYS A 258 14.49 1.03 14.33
CA LYS A 258 14.62 1.81 13.08
C LYS A 258 13.74 3.06 13.08
N TYR A 259 12.50 2.94 13.53
CA TYR A 259 11.50 4.00 13.34
C TYR A 259 11.20 4.81 14.61
N HIS A 260 11.74 4.43 15.78
CA HIS A 260 11.66 5.20 17.03
C HIS A 260 10.26 5.72 17.35
N GLY A 261 9.23 4.90 17.14
CA GLY A 261 7.82 5.22 17.41
C GLY A 261 7.06 5.86 16.23
N ALA A 262 7.72 6.21 15.12
CA ALA A 262 7.03 6.62 13.90
C ALA A 262 6.27 5.46 13.23
N VAL A 263 6.75 4.25 13.43
CA VAL A 263 6.10 2.98 13.05
C VAL A 263 6.13 2.07 14.27
N LEU A 264 5.03 1.39 14.56
CA LEU A 264 4.85 0.59 15.76
C LEU A 264 4.50 -0.85 15.38
N PRO A 265 5.14 -1.89 15.98
CA PRO A 265 4.72 -3.27 15.77
C PRO A 265 3.28 -3.48 16.28
N ALA A 266 2.49 -4.30 15.56
CA ALA A 266 1.08 -4.60 15.88
C ALA A 266 0.85 -6.08 16.24
N PHE A 267 1.88 -6.76 16.78
CA PHE A 267 1.85 -8.17 17.16
C PHE A 267 2.65 -8.40 18.42
#